data_c59655c5afa3ed8a27525d39ca1dff1e
#
_entry.id   c59655c5afa3ed8a27525d39ca1dff1e
#
_cell.length_a   1.000
_cell.length_b   1.000
_cell.length_c   1.000
_cell.angle_alpha   90.00
_cell.angle_beta   90.00
_cell.angle_gamma   90.00
#
_symmetry.space_group_name_H-M   'P 1'
#
loop_
_entity.id
_entity.type
_entity.pdbx_description
1 polymer ?
#
loop_
_entity_poly.entity_id
_entity_poly.type
_entity_poly.pdbx_seq_one_letter_code
_entity_poly.pdbx_strand_id
1 'polypeptide(L)'
;MKIIVAEDDPLTRQVIVQILKNLSHDVRGFPSGDEAWIAFQQEPAEVIFSDWVMPGLNGLEFCRRLREASSKNYVYFILATASRTSEIDHDAAVHAGVDDFLVKPVYPDEIWRRLFVAKRILDFTRDIRQMKALLPACMYCKKIRDDSDYWQNFEAFIQDQPNDDSNAYICPECQQAQGKKAHDHR
;
A
#
# COMPACT_ATOMS: atom_id res chain seq x y z
N MET A 1 -11.81 -5.09 6.97
CA MET A 1 -11.02 -4.44 5.91
C MET A 1 -11.94 -4.04 4.78
N LYS A 2 -11.64 -2.93 4.09
CA LYS A 2 -12.28 -2.57 2.82
C LYS A 2 -11.57 -3.29 1.68
N ILE A 3 -12.31 -4.02 0.87
CA ILE A 3 -11.77 -4.86 -0.21
C ILE A 3 -12.44 -4.51 -1.55
N ILE A 4 -11.66 -4.36 -2.59
CA ILE A 4 -12.14 -4.28 -3.98
C ILE A 4 -11.85 -5.62 -4.66
N VAL A 5 -12.84 -6.14 -5.38
CA VAL A 5 -12.73 -7.32 -6.23
C VAL A 5 -12.92 -6.89 -7.68
N ALA A 6 -11.92 -7.12 -8.53
CA ALA A 6 -11.98 -6.93 -9.98
C ALA A 6 -11.95 -8.31 -10.66
N GLU A 7 -13.03 -8.70 -11.30
CA GLU A 7 -13.21 -10.02 -11.91
C GLU A 7 -14.27 -9.90 -13.02
N ASP A 8 -13.95 -10.27 -14.23
CA ASP A 8 -14.86 -10.11 -15.37
C ASP A 8 -15.97 -11.19 -15.40
N ASP A 9 -15.66 -12.43 -14.96
CA ASP A 9 -16.69 -13.46 -14.86
C ASP A 9 -17.67 -13.16 -13.70
N PRO A 10 -18.98 -12.96 -14.01
CA PRO A 10 -19.95 -12.56 -13.01
C PRO A 10 -20.17 -13.61 -11.91
N LEU A 11 -20.05 -14.89 -12.23
CA LEU A 11 -20.24 -15.97 -11.25
C LEU A 11 -19.06 -16.05 -10.30
N THR A 12 -17.85 -16.04 -10.82
CA THR A 12 -16.60 -16.01 -10.01
C THR A 12 -16.56 -14.78 -9.13
N ARG A 13 -16.88 -13.61 -9.67
CA ARG A 13 -16.97 -12.36 -8.90
C ARG A 13 -17.96 -12.47 -7.74
N GLN A 14 -19.16 -12.98 -8.01
CA GLN A 14 -20.18 -13.15 -6.97
C GLN A 14 -19.72 -14.11 -5.87
N VAL A 15 -19.10 -15.23 -6.23
CA VAL A 15 -18.56 -16.21 -5.28
C VAL A 15 -17.49 -15.58 -4.39
N ILE A 16 -16.50 -14.89 -4.97
CA ILE A 16 -15.42 -14.24 -4.21
C ILE A 16 -16.00 -13.18 -3.28
N VAL A 17 -16.88 -12.31 -3.77
CA VAL A 17 -17.52 -11.26 -2.97
C VAL A 17 -18.30 -11.88 -1.79
N GLN A 18 -19.03 -12.97 -2.04
CA GLN A 18 -19.79 -13.64 -0.98
C GLN A 18 -18.89 -14.27 0.08
N ILE A 19 -17.80 -14.94 -0.32
CA ILE A 19 -16.81 -15.49 0.62
C ILE A 19 -16.24 -14.38 1.51
N LEU A 20 -15.82 -13.27 0.91
CA LEU A 20 -15.24 -12.14 1.62
C LEU A 20 -16.23 -11.45 2.56
N LYS A 21 -17.49 -11.31 2.17
CA LYS A 21 -18.57 -10.79 3.03
C LYS A 21 -18.87 -11.72 4.20
N ASN A 22 -18.86 -13.03 3.99
CA ASN A 22 -19.03 -14.01 5.06
C ASN A 22 -17.89 -13.96 6.10
N LEU A 23 -16.70 -13.50 5.68
CA LEU A 23 -15.56 -13.21 6.56
C LEU A 23 -15.64 -11.82 7.21
N SER A 24 -16.81 -11.16 7.15
CA SER A 24 -17.08 -9.85 7.76
C SER A 24 -16.21 -8.71 7.20
N HIS A 25 -15.92 -8.74 5.90
CA HIS A 25 -15.25 -7.65 5.20
C HIS A 25 -16.25 -6.75 4.47
N ASP A 26 -15.89 -5.47 4.30
CA ASP A 26 -16.60 -4.52 3.44
C ASP A 26 -16.10 -4.68 2.00
N VAL A 27 -16.95 -5.19 1.10
CA VAL A 27 -16.52 -5.66 -0.22
C VAL A 27 -17.32 -5.04 -1.34
N ARG A 28 -16.60 -4.47 -2.31
CA ARG A 28 -17.14 -3.95 -3.57
C ARG A 28 -16.59 -4.76 -4.74
N GLY A 29 -17.46 -5.27 -5.61
CA GLY A 29 -17.09 -6.06 -6.78
C GLY A 29 -17.32 -5.30 -8.08
N PHE A 30 -16.35 -5.37 -9.01
CA PHE A 30 -16.37 -4.69 -10.30
C PHE A 30 -16.07 -5.67 -11.44
N PRO A 31 -16.70 -5.49 -12.62
CA PRO A 31 -16.52 -6.40 -13.75
C PRO A 31 -15.25 -6.13 -14.57
N SER A 32 -14.49 -5.10 -14.25
CA SER A 32 -13.27 -4.74 -14.96
C SER A 32 -12.27 -4.03 -14.06
N GLY A 33 -11.00 -4.05 -14.47
CA GLY A 33 -9.96 -3.29 -13.79
C GLY A 33 -10.17 -1.77 -13.87
N ASP A 34 -10.73 -1.27 -14.97
CA ASP A 34 -11.02 0.16 -15.16
C ASP A 34 -12.06 0.66 -14.16
N GLU A 35 -13.17 -0.06 -13.99
CA GLU A 35 -14.20 0.30 -13.00
C GLU A 35 -13.67 0.18 -11.58
N ALA A 36 -12.90 -0.87 -11.28
CA ALA A 36 -12.27 -1.07 -9.99
C ALA A 36 -11.28 0.06 -9.68
N TRP A 37 -10.51 0.52 -10.67
CA TRP A 37 -9.60 1.66 -10.52
C TRP A 37 -10.34 2.96 -10.21
N ILE A 38 -11.40 3.28 -10.96
CA ILE A 38 -12.23 4.47 -10.72
C ILE A 38 -12.82 4.43 -9.30
N ALA A 39 -13.36 3.28 -8.89
CA ALA A 39 -13.92 3.10 -7.57
C ALA A 39 -12.87 3.22 -6.46
N PHE A 40 -11.65 2.73 -6.69
CA PHE A 40 -10.53 2.88 -5.76
C PHE A 40 -10.12 4.35 -5.58
N GLN A 41 -10.11 5.14 -6.66
CA GLN A 41 -9.79 6.57 -6.57
C GLN A 41 -10.82 7.36 -5.77
N GLN A 42 -12.10 6.98 -5.86
CA GLN A 42 -13.18 7.62 -5.09
C GLN A 42 -13.16 7.21 -3.62
N GLU A 43 -12.99 5.94 -3.37
CA GLU A 43 -12.92 5.37 -2.02
C GLU A 43 -11.84 4.27 -1.98
N PRO A 44 -10.66 4.58 -1.43
CA PRO A 44 -9.56 3.62 -1.32
C PRO A 44 -9.92 2.39 -0.51
N ALA A 45 -9.40 1.23 -0.93
CA ALA A 45 -9.48 -0.03 -0.24
C ALA A 45 -8.13 -0.41 0.38
N GLU A 46 -8.16 -1.31 1.38
CA GLU A 46 -6.96 -1.85 2.04
C GLU A 46 -6.41 -3.05 1.27
N VAL A 47 -7.29 -3.81 0.61
CA VAL A 47 -6.95 -4.99 -0.19
C VAL A 47 -7.62 -4.89 -1.56
N ILE A 48 -6.89 -5.25 -2.60
CA ILE A 48 -7.42 -5.47 -3.94
C ILE A 48 -7.26 -6.95 -4.27
N PHE A 49 -8.35 -7.57 -4.69
CA PHE A 49 -8.39 -8.90 -5.26
C PHE A 49 -8.71 -8.76 -6.74
N SER A 50 -7.77 -9.06 -7.61
CA SER A 50 -7.94 -8.86 -9.06
C SER A 50 -7.71 -10.14 -9.83
N ASP A 51 -8.56 -10.42 -10.82
CA ASP A 51 -8.19 -11.38 -11.85
C ASP A 51 -6.98 -10.86 -12.64
N TRP A 52 -6.18 -11.78 -13.14
CA TRP A 52 -5.05 -11.47 -14.02
C TRP A 52 -5.53 -10.97 -15.38
N VAL A 53 -6.44 -11.73 -16.01
CA VAL A 53 -6.88 -11.48 -17.36
C VAL A 53 -8.29 -10.91 -17.36
N MET A 54 -8.40 -9.63 -17.67
CA MET A 54 -9.68 -8.92 -17.82
C MET A 54 -9.64 -8.03 -19.07
N PRO A 55 -10.78 -7.77 -19.71
CA PRO A 55 -10.87 -6.76 -20.75
C PRO A 55 -10.49 -5.37 -20.25
N GLY A 56 -9.81 -4.58 -21.08
CA GLY A 56 -9.33 -3.24 -20.72
C GLY A 56 -8.12 -3.32 -19.79
N LEU A 57 -8.21 -2.74 -18.62
CA LEU A 57 -7.16 -2.75 -17.61
C LEU A 57 -7.04 -4.13 -16.97
N ASN A 58 -6.01 -4.91 -17.34
CA ASN A 58 -5.73 -6.21 -16.74
C ASN A 58 -5.17 -6.08 -15.31
N GLY A 59 -5.16 -7.19 -14.54
CA GLY A 59 -4.78 -7.18 -13.13
C GLY A 59 -3.34 -6.73 -12.89
N LEU A 60 -2.40 -7.07 -13.78
CA LEU A 60 -1.01 -6.68 -13.67
C LEU A 60 -0.81 -5.16 -13.86
N GLU A 61 -1.49 -4.63 -14.85
CA GLU A 61 -1.46 -3.20 -15.18
C GLU A 61 -2.19 -2.38 -14.11
N PHE A 62 -3.27 -2.92 -13.56
CA PHE A 62 -3.94 -2.34 -12.39
C PHE A 62 -2.99 -2.24 -11.20
N CYS A 63 -2.23 -3.29 -10.90
CA CYS A 63 -1.24 -3.28 -9.82
C CYS A 63 -0.16 -2.20 -10.06
N ARG A 64 0.40 -2.09 -11.27
CA ARG A 64 1.38 -1.05 -11.61
C ARG A 64 0.82 0.35 -11.37
N ARG A 65 -0.37 0.65 -11.89
CA ARG A 65 -1.03 1.95 -11.67
C ARG A 65 -1.25 2.25 -10.19
N LEU A 66 -1.60 1.22 -9.41
CA LEU A 66 -1.76 1.35 -7.97
C LEU A 66 -0.45 1.73 -7.28
N ARG A 67 0.68 1.10 -7.67
CA ARG A 67 2.00 1.38 -7.10
C ARG A 67 2.54 2.75 -7.51
N GLU A 68 2.28 3.18 -8.73
CA GLU A 68 2.65 4.51 -9.24
C GLU A 68 1.82 5.63 -8.61
N ALA A 69 0.55 5.37 -8.32
CA ALA A 69 -0.30 6.31 -7.62
C ALA A 69 0.18 6.44 -6.18
N SER A 70 0.89 7.53 -5.84
CA SER A 70 1.42 7.83 -4.50
C SER A 70 0.32 7.75 -3.42
N SER A 71 -0.11 6.56 -3.09
CA SER A 71 -1.09 6.31 -2.04
C SER A 71 -0.48 6.59 -0.67
N LYS A 72 -1.20 7.35 0.15
CA LYS A 72 -0.79 7.57 1.54
C LYS A 72 -0.74 6.28 2.35
N ASN A 73 -1.47 5.24 1.96
CA ASN A 73 -1.55 3.96 2.65
C ASN A 73 -1.09 2.83 1.73
N TYR A 74 -0.43 1.85 2.29
CA TYR A 74 -0.15 0.60 1.58
C TYR A 74 -1.45 -0.13 1.27
N VAL A 75 -1.54 -0.68 0.06
CA VAL A 75 -2.67 -1.49 -0.39
C VAL A 75 -2.14 -2.88 -0.75
N TYR A 76 -2.67 -3.90 -0.12
CA TYR A 76 -2.27 -5.29 -0.39
C TYR A 76 -2.97 -5.79 -1.64
N PHE A 77 -2.18 -6.27 -2.62
CA PHE A 77 -2.69 -6.68 -3.93
C PHE A 77 -2.57 -8.19 -4.13
N ILE A 78 -3.70 -8.86 -4.26
CA ILE A 78 -3.78 -10.30 -4.54
C ILE A 78 -4.19 -10.50 -5.99
N LEU A 79 -3.38 -11.23 -6.75
CA LEU A 79 -3.65 -11.52 -8.16
C LEU A 79 -4.16 -12.95 -8.32
N ALA A 80 -5.37 -13.12 -8.87
CA ALA A 80 -5.96 -14.42 -9.17
C ALA A 80 -5.62 -14.85 -10.60
N THR A 81 -5.31 -16.12 -10.81
CA THR A 81 -4.97 -16.67 -12.11
C THR A 81 -5.62 -18.03 -12.36
N ALA A 82 -6.00 -18.31 -13.60
CA ALA A 82 -6.63 -19.58 -14.00
C ALA A 82 -5.65 -20.76 -14.08
N SER A 83 -4.35 -20.51 -14.16
CA SER A 83 -3.34 -21.56 -14.23
C SER A 83 -2.10 -21.21 -13.40
N ARG A 84 -1.27 -22.20 -13.10
CA ARG A 84 0.10 -21.94 -12.64
C ARG A 84 0.83 -21.29 -13.80
N THR A 85 0.99 -19.98 -13.67
CA THR A 85 1.68 -19.11 -14.63
C THR A 85 3.11 -19.58 -14.85
N SER A 86 3.66 -19.32 -16.03
CA SER A 86 5.08 -19.57 -16.30
C SER A 86 5.98 -18.75 -15.36
N GLU A 87 7.24 -19.13 -15.18
CA GLU A 87 8.21 -18.37 -14.38
C GLU A 87 8.30 -16.90 -14.83
N ILE A 88 8.20 -16.66 -16.14
CA ILE A 88 8.24 -15.32 -16.74
C ILE A 88 7.05 -14.45 -16.26
N ASP A 89 5.87 -15.05 -16.11
CA ASP A 89 4.69 -14.34 -15.66
C ASP A 89 4.79 -13.99 -14.16
N HIS A 90 5.38 -14.86 -13.35
CA HIS A 90 5.67 -14.59 -11.94
C HIS A 90 6.64 -13.42 -11.77
N ASP A 91 7.73 -13.39 -12.54
CA ASP A 91 8.70 -12.29 -12.50
C ASP A 91 8.04 -10.96 -12.88
N ALA A 92 7.23 -10.95 -13.93
CA ALA A 92 6.49 -9.75 -14.35
C ALA A 92 5.55 -9.23 -13.25
N ALA A 93 4.91 -10.12 -12.51
CA ALA A 93 3.99 -9.75 -11.44
C ALA A 93 4.72 -9.25 -10.18
N VAL A 94 5.85 -9.87 -9.81
CA VAL A 94 6.73 -9.38 -8.73
C VAL A 94 7.22 -7.96 -9.06
N HIS A 95 7.69 -7.73 -10.28
CA HIS A 95 8.12 -6.40 -10.72
C HIS A 95 6.98 -5.37 -10.79
N ALA A 96 5.74 -5.82 -11.01
CA ALA A 96 4.58 -4.96 -10.93
C ALA A 96 4.18 -4.61 -9.48
N GLY A 97 4.76 -5.30 -8.49
CA GLY A 97 4.49 -5.07 -7.08
C GLY A 97 3.27 -5.83 -6.53
N VAL A 98 2.93 -6.98 -7.14
CA VAL A 98 1.91 -7.91 -6.62
C VAL A 98 2.42 -8.52 -5.30
N ASP A 99 1.58 -8.54 -4.27
CA ASP A 99 1.95 -9.05 -2.95
C ASP A 99 1.70 -10.55 -2.81
N ASP A 100 0.67 -11.06 -3.49
CA ASP A 100 0.29 -12.46 -3.37
C ASP A 100 -0.48 -12.96 -4.60
N PHE A 101 -0.51 -14.29 -4.75
CA PHE A 101 -1.17 -14.97 -5.85
C PHE A 101 -2.19 -15.99 -5.35
N LEU A 102 -3.29 -16.12 -6.10
CA LEU A 102 -4.27 -17.17 -5.93
C LEU A 102 -4.52 -17.89 -7.25
N VAL A 103 -4.55 -19.22 -7.20
CA VAL A 103 -4.91 -20.03 -8.38
C VAL A 103 -6.39 -20.37 -8.30
N LYS A 104 -7.13 -20.12 -9.39
CA LYS A 104 -8.53 -20.51 -9.53
C LYS A 104 -8.64 -22.04 -9.72
N PRO A 105 -9.64 -22.72 -9.14
CA PRO A 105 -10.79 -22.17 -8.42
C PRO A 105 -10.41 -21.72 -7.00
N VAL A 106 -11.03 -20.62 -6.57
CA VAL A 106 -10.71 -19.96 -5.29
C VAL A 106 -11.53 -20.58 -4.17
N TYR A 107 -10.87 -21.05 -3.12
CA TYR A 107 -11.50 -21.67 -1.97
C TYR A 107 -11.53 -20.74 -0.76
N PRO A 108 -12.60 -20.81 0.09
CA PRO A 108 -12.73 -19.94 1.27
C PRO A 108 -11.54 -19.98 2.22
N ASP A 109 -10.99 -21.17 2.48
CA ASP A 109 -9.84 -21.35 3.39
C ASP A 109 -8.56 -20.72 2.84
N GLU A 110 -8.41 -20.69 1.52
CA GLU A 110 -7.26 -20.08 0.87
C GLU A 110 -7.36 -18.56 0.92
N ILE A 111 -8.54 -18.01 0.60
CA ILE A 111 -8.81 -16.56 0.78
C ILE A 111 -8.55 -16.15 2.23
N TRP A 112 -9.08 -16.88 3.20
CA TRP A 112 -8.88 -16.57 4.61
C TRP A 112 -7.40 -16.50 4.99
N ARG A 113 -6.59 -17.49 4.58
CA ARG A 113 -5.14 -17.52 4.86
C ARG A 113 -4.41 -16.31 4.27
N ARG A 114 -4.73 -15.94 3.02
CA ARG A 114 -4.13 -14.78 2.35
C ARG A 114 -4.50 -13.47 3.05
N LEU A 115 -5.78 -13.32 3.41
CA LEU A 115 -6.24 -12.15 4.14
C LEU A 115 -5.66 -12.04 5.55
N PHE A 116 -5.37 -13.16 6.20
CA PHE A 116 -4.68 -13.16 7.49
C PHE A 116 -3.26 -12.59 7.36
N VAL A 117 -2.52 -12.97 6.33
CA VAL A 117 -1.20 -12.42 6.02
C VAL A 117 -1.31 -10.94 5.63
N ALA A 118 -2.23 -10.61 4.72
CA ALA A 118 -2.50 -9.23 4.31
C ALA A 118 -2.77 -8.32 5.51
N LYS A 119 -3.64 -8.75 6.43
CA LYS A 119 -3.95 -7.98 7.65
C LYS A 119 -2.70 -7.69 8.48
N ARG A 120 -1.83 -8.68 8.69
CA ARG A 120 -0.58 -8.49 9.45
C ARG A 120 0.32 -7.46 8.80
N ILE A 121 0.48 -7.51 7.47
CA ILE A 121 1.32 -6.57 6.72
C ILE A 121 0.72 -5.16 6.78
N LEU A 122 -0.60 -5.04 6.62
CA LEU A 122 -1.30 -3.75 6.70
C LEU A 122 -1.23 -3.13 8.10
N ASP A 123 -1.40 -3.92 9.15
CA ASP A 123 -1.27 -3.46 10.53
C ASP A 123 0.18 -3.00 10.79
N PHE A 124 1.17 -3.79 10.42
CA PHE A 124 2.58 -3.46 10.60
C PHE A 124 3.01 -2.19 9.83
N THR A 125 2.55 -2.04 8.59
CA THR A 125 2.83 -0.83 7.79
C THR A 125 2.15 0.41 8.36
N ARG A 126 0.97 0.25 8.97
CA ARG A 126 0.28 1.31 9.69
C ARG A 126 1.03 1.74 10.95
N ASP A 127 1.50 0.77 11.75
CA ASP A 127 2.26 1.02 12.97
C ASP A 127 3.59 1.74 12.67
N ILE A 128 4.35 1.28 11.68
CA ILE A 128 5.58 1.96 11.22
C ILE A 128 5.29 3.41 10.82
N ARG A 129 4.17 3.63 10.14
CA ARG A 129 3.79 4.97 9.72
C ARG A 129 3.41 5.87 10.88
N GLN A 130 2.67 5.33 11.85
CA GLN A 130 2.34 6.06 13.08
C GLN A 130 3.61 6.42 13.85
N MET A 131 4.54 5.46 14.01
CA MET A 131 5.85 5.72 14.63
C MET A 131 6.63 6.81 13.88
N LYS A 132 6.68 6.75 12.54
CA LYS A 132 7.34 7.80 11.74
C LYS A 132 6.70 9.18 11.91
N ALA A 133 5.40 9.25 12.15
CA ALA A 133 4.71 10.51 12.42
C ALA A 133 5.00 11.05 13.81
N LEU A 134 5.46 10.21 14.72
CA LEU A 134 5.85 10.56 16.07
C LEU A 134 7.33 11.02 16.20
N LEU A 135 8.15 10.83 15.18
CA LEU A 135 9.55 11.21 15.22
C LEU A 135 9.74 12.72 14.99
N PRO A 136 10.57 13.41 15.77
CA PRO A 136 10.89 14.83 15.59
C PRO A 136 11.78 15.03 14.35
N ALA A 137 11.17 14.90 13.15
CA ALA A 137 11.86 14.95 11.88
C ALA A 137 11.79 16.32 11.21
N CYS A 138 12.90 16.80 10.65
CA CYS A 138 12.93 17.99 9.84
C CYS A 138 12.04 17.81 8.58
N MET A 139 11.08 18.74 8.35
CA MET A 139 10.18 18.66 7.19
C MET A 139 10.92 18.75 5.85
N TYR A 140 12.13 19.31 5.79
CA TYR A 140 12.88 19.54 4.56
C TYR A 140 13.92 18.45 4.27
N CYS A 141 14.86 18.19 5.17
CA CYS A 141 15.97 17.26 4.96
C CYS A 141 15.76 15.87 5.58
N LYS A 142 14.65 15.68 6.32
CA LYS A 142 14.29 14.40 6.98
C LYS A 142 15.28 13.90 8.03
N LYS A 143 16.25 14.72 8.45
CA LYS A 143 17.06 14.43 9.64
C LYS A 143 16.16 14.40 10.87
N ILE A 144 16.49 13.57 11.83
CA ILE A 144 15.76 13.40 13.08
C ILE A 144 16.56 14.04 14.22
N ARG A 145 15.84 14.68 15.14
CA ARG A 145 16.43 15.27 16.35
C ARG A 145 16.40 14.24 17.46
N ASP A 146 17.55 14.02 18.11
CA ASP A 146 17.66 13.23 19.33
C ASP A 146 17.43 14.08 20.61
N ASP A 147 17.46 13.44 21.75
CA ASP A 147 17.27 14.09 23.07
C ASP A 147 18.35 15.13 23.40
N SER A 148 19.46 15.12 22.68
CA SER A 148 20.56 16.08 22.82
C SER A 148 20.44 17.28 21.88
N ASP A 149 19.31 17.45 21.19
CA ASP A 149 19.10 18.46 20.13
C ASP A 149 20.04 18.29 18.92
N TYR A 150 20.62 17.11 18.73
CA TYR A 150 21.47 16.80 17.59
C TYR A 150 20.66 16.23 16.43
N TRP A 151 20.90 16.75 15.21
CA TRP A 151 20.20 16.33 14.00
C TRP A 151 21.02 15.28 13.26
N GLN A 152 20.50 14.06 13.20
CA GLN A 152 21.16 12.91 12.59
C GLN A 152 20.31 12.21 11.54
N ASN A 153 20.91 11.32 10.75
CA ASN A 153 20.18 10.50 9.79
C ASN A 153 19.30 9.47 10.50
N PHE A 154 18.22 9.06 9.86
CA PHE A 154 17.24 8.13 10.42
C PHE A 154 17.87 6.80 10.87
N GLU A 155 18.81 6.26 10.09
CA GLU A 155 19.51 5.02 10.42
C GLU A 155 20.34 5.12 11.69
N ALA A 156 21.04 6.24 11.91
CA ALA A 156 21.80 6.48 13.12
C ALA A 156 20.88 6.65 14.33
N PHE A 157 19.77 7.37 14.15
CA PHE A 157 18.79 7.60 15.20
C PHE A 157 18.14 6.29 15.71
N ILE A 158 17.81 5.35 14.82
CA ILE A 158 17.23 4.06 15.22
C ILE A 158 18.22 3.21 16.05
N GLN A 159 19.52 3.32 15.79
CA GLN A 159 20.54 2.58 16.55
C GLN A 159 20.69 3.05 17.99
N ASP A 160 20.41 4.32 18.27
CA ASP A 160 20.58 4.94 19.60
C ASP A 160 19.34 4.88 20.50
N GLN A 161 18.23 4.27 20.07
CA GLN A 161 16.94 4.14 20.78
C GLN A 161 16.22 5.45 21.07
N PRO A 162 15.35 5.90 20.21
CA PRO A 162 14.53 7.07 20.44
C PRO A 162 13.27 6.76 21.25
N ASN A 163 13.03 7.56 22.26
CA ASN A 163 11.72 7.69 22.88
C ASN A 163 11.43 9.17 23.02
N ASP A 164 10.78 9.79 22.07
CA ASP A 164 10.29 11.14 22.27
C ASP A 164 9.01 11.45 21.51
N ASP A 165 8.18 12.31 22.12
CA ASP A 165 6.90 12.78 21.63
C ASP A 165 7.09 13.81 20.50
N SER A 166 6.48 13.52 19.39
CA SER A 166 6.70 14.14 18.09
C SER A 166 6.22 15.56 17.94
N ASN A 167 7.11 16.40 17.44
CA ASN A 167 6.79 17.63 16.74
C ASN A 167 7.62 17.76 15.45
N ALA A 168 7.05 18.33 14.38
CA ALA A 168 7.80 18.59 13.17
C ALA A 168 8.73 19.77 13.35
N TYR A 169 10.03 19.53 13.41
CA TYR A 169 11.05 20.55 13.59
C TYR A 169 11.80 20.84 12.27
N ILE A 170 12.35 22.04 12.16
CA ILE A 170 13.26 22.41 11.07
C ILE A 170 14.67 22.43 11.66
N CYS A 171 15.61 21.63 11.10
CA CYS A 171 16.98 21.64 11.58
C CYS A 171 17.66 22.99 11.26
N PRO A 172 18.69 23.40 12.03
CA PRO A 172 19.35 24.71 11.88
C PRO A 172 19.89 24.96 10.45
N GLU A 173 20.42 23.93 9.80
CA GLU A 173 20.93 24.04 8.41
C GLU A 173 19.83 24.38 7.42
N CYS A 174 18.66 23.74 7.54
CA CYS A 174 17.51 24.03 6.69
C CYS A 174 16.88 25.39 7.01
N GLN A 175 16.88 25.82 8.27
CA GLN A 175 16.40 27.12 8.69
C GLN A 175 17.25 28.26 8.10
N GLN A 176 18.58 28.11 8.10
CA GLN A 176 19.51 29.04 7.48
C GLN A 176 19.35 29.08 5.95
N ALA A 177 19.15 27.92 5.30
CA ALA A 177 18.95 27.85 3.86
C ALA A 177 17.65 28.54 3.39
N GLN A 178 16.59 28.50 4.20
CA GLN A 178 15.34 29.19 3.91
C GLN A 178 15.39 30.68 4.19
N GLY A 179 16.09 31.12 5.26
CA GLY A 179 16.32 32.52 5.57
C GLY A 179 17.05 33.27 4.44
N LYS A 180 17.94 32.59 3.71
CA LYS A 180 18.63 33.17 2.53
C LYS A 180 17.70 33.35 1.31
N LYS A 181 16.67 32.53 1.16
CA LYS A 181 15.69 32.67 0.06
C LYS A 181 14.66 33.79 0.28
N ALA A 182 14.44 34.17 1.52
CA ALA A 182 13.50 35.25 1.86
C ALA A 182 14.09 36.68 1.64
N HIS A 183 15.40 36.80 1.50
CA HIS A 183 16.07 38.11 1.24
C HIS A 183 16.32 38.42 -0.23
N ASP A 184 16.08 37.51 -1.17
CA ASP A 184 16.37 37.70 -2.59
C ASP A 184 15.14 38.12 -3.42
N HIS A 185 14.02 38.46 -2.75
CA HIS A 185 12.82 39.00 -3.36
C HIS A 185 12.40 40.35 -2.72
N ARG A 186 13.36 41.29 -2.68
CA ARG A 186 13.05 42.72 -2.52
C ARG A 186 13.73 43.56 -3.56
#